data_00d512b16d87749b5208b389a3ade32e
#
_entry.id   00d512b16d87749b5208b389a3ade32e
#
_cell.length_a   1.000
_cell.length_b   1.000
_cell.length_c   1.000
_cell.angle_alpha   90.00
_cell.angle_beta   90.00
_cell.angle_gamma   90.00
#
_symmetry.space_group_name_H-M   'P 1'
#
loop_
_entity.id
_entity.type
_entity.pdbx_description
1 polymer ?
#
loop_
_entity_poly.entity_id
_entity_poly.type
_entity_poly.pdbx_seq_one_letter_code
_entity_poly.pdbx_strand_id
1 'polypeptide(L)'
;DSVYVPGWDCHGLPIEWKIEEQYKKNKKNKNDVPIIEFRKECRDFASKWINIHKDQFKRLGVIGDWENYYSTMSFDAEAQIVRELGKFLKEGSLYKGYKPVLWSTVEKTALADAEVEYQDHVSDTIYAAFPVKKSNINELIGSNVVIWTTTPWTIPANKALAYNQSL
;
A
#
# COMPACT_ATOMS: atom_id res chain seq x y z
N ASP A 1 -27.63 -22.44 20.89
CA ASP A 1 -27.92 -21.61 19.74
C ASP A 1 -26.71 -20.73 19.45
N SER A 2 -26.35 -20.62 18.19
CA SER A 2 -25.26 -19.76 17.72
C SER A 2 -25.86 -18.56 16.97
N VAL A 3 -25.59 -17.37 17.46
CA VAL A 3 -26.07 -16.13 16.80
C VAL A 3 -25.04 -15.70 15.77
N TYR A 4 -25.47 -15.49 14.53
CA TYR A 4 -24.65 -14.90 13.49
C TYR A 4 -24.65 -13.38 13.64
N VAL A 5 -23.47 -12.79 13.89
CA VAL A 5 -23.27 -11.33 13.90
C VAL A 5 -22.52 -10.98 12.62
N PRO A 6 -23.16 -10.28 11.66
CA PRO A 6 -22.49 -9.88 10.43
C PRO A 6 -21.42 -8.82 10.70
N GLY A 7 -20.39 -8.80 9.85
CA GLY A 7 -19.33 -7.82 9.93
C GLY A 7 -18.97 -7.26 8.55
N TRP A 8 -18.53 -5.99 8.53
CA TRP A 8 -18.07 -5.32 7.33
C TRP A 8 -16.68 -4.74 7.51
N ASP A 9 -15.82 -5.02 6.53
CA ASP A 9 -14.59 -4.28 6.32
C ASP A 9 -14.92 -3.01 5.52
N CYS A 10 -14.55 -1.85 6.06
CA CYS A 10 -15.10 -0.57 5.61
C CYS A 10 -14.03 0.43 5.16
N HIS A 11 -12.83 -0.02 4.82
CA HIS A 11 -11.74 0.85 4.39
C HIS A 11 -10.84 0.15 3.36
N GLY A 12 -9.83 0.89 2.87
CA GLY A 12 -8.86 0.41 1.92
C GLY A 12 -9.06 0.91 0.49
N LEU A 13 -8.15 0.52 -0.38
CA LEU A 13 -8.08 0.96 -1.78
C LEU A 13 -9.39 0.80 -2.58
N PRO A 14 -10.17 -0.29 -2.44
CA PRO A 14 -11.39 -0.43 -3.22
C PRO A 14 -12.42 0.68 -2.97
N ILE A 15 -12.54 1.16 -1.74
CA ILE A 15 -13.45 2.26 -1.38
C ILE A 15 -12.88 3.59 -1.86
N GLU A 16 -11.61 3.85 -1.57
CA GLU A 16 -10.91 5.07 -1.97
C GLU A 16 -10.94 5.27 -3.48
N TRP A 17 -10.67 4.21 -4.23
CA TRP A 17 -10.70 4.22 -5.68
C TRP A 17 -12.10 4.57 -6.23
N LYS A 18 -13.18 4.07 -5.63
CA LYS A 18 -14.55 4.40 -6.04
C LYS A 18 -14.87 5.88 -5.82
N ILE A 19 -14.41 6.47 -4.73
CA ILE A 19 -14.57 7.91 -4.50
C ILE A 19 -13.72 8.72 -5.50
N GLU A 20 -12.50 8.27 -5.76
CA GLU A 20 -11.65 8.92 -6.77
C GLU A 20 -12.24 8.85 -8.18
N GLU A 21 -12.86 7.72 -8.58
CA GLU A 21 -13.61 7.64 -9.85
C GLU A 21 -14.75 8.67 -9.92
N GLN A 22 -15.45 8.90 -8.81
CA GLN A 22 -16.51 9.92 -8.75
C GLN A 22 -15.92 11.32 -8.92
N TYR A 23 -14.77 11.59 -8.31
CA TYR A 23 -14.06 12.86 -8.49
C TYR A 23 -13.64 13.07 -9.94
N LYS A 24 -13.04 12.07 -10.57
CA LYS A 24 -12.65 12.12 -12.00
C LYS A 24 -13.85 12.40 -12.91
N LYS A 25 -15.01 11.75 -12.67
CA LYS A 25 -16.25 12.03 -13.40
C LYS A 25 -16.73 13.47 -13.24
N ASN A 26 -16.52 14.05 -12.06
CA ASN A 26 -16.88 15.42 -11.74
C ASN A 26 -15.76 16.44 -12.03
N LYS A 27 -14.69 16.02 -12.74
CA LYS A 27 -13.51 16.83 -13.06
C LYS A 27 -12.82 17.42 -11.81
N LYS A 28 -12.95 16.77 -10.67
CA LYS A 28 -12.21 17.09 -9.44
C LYS A 28 -10.94 16.26 -9.37
N ASN A 29 -9.89 16.81 -8.78
CA ASN A 29 -8.68 16.08 -8.47
C ASN A 29 -8.66 15.71 -6.98
N LYS A 30 -8.41 14.44 -6.66
CA LYS A 30 -8.29 13.94 -5.28
C LYS A 30 -7.27 14.75 -4.45
N ASN A 31 -6.17 15.18 -5.08
CA ASN A 31 -5.11 15.91 -4.39
C ASN A 31 -5.53 17.32 -3.92
N ASP A 32 -6.61 17.87 -4.48
CA ASP A 32 -7.13 19.20 -4.14
C ASP A 32 -8.20 19.13 -3.04
N VAL A 33 -8.58 17.90 -2.62
CA VAL A 33 -9.61 17.68 -1.60
C VAL A 33 -8.92 17.53 -0.23
N PRO A 34 -9.39 18.24 0.81
CA PRO A 34 -8.88 18.03 2.15
C PRO A 34 -9.03 16.58 2.61
N ILE A 35 -8.01 16.03 3.24
CA ILE A 35 -7.98 14.61 3.63
C ILE A 35 -9.16 14.21 4.54
N ILE A 36 -9.61 15.11 5.40
CA ILE A 36 -10.75 14.86 6.29
C ILE A 36 -12.05 14.72 5.51
N GLU A 37 -12.24 15.55 4.48
CA GLU A 37 -13.41 15.49 3.60
C GLU A 37 -13.40 14.19 2.78
N PHE A 38 -12.26 13.86 2.17
CA PHE A 38 -12.10 12.60 1.45
C PHE A 38 -12.40 11.38 2.32
N ARG A 39 -11.88 11.33 3.54
CA ARG A 39 -12.15 10.24 4.48
C ARG A 39 -13.61 10.16 4.88
N LYS A 40 -14.27 11.29 5.03
CA LYS A 40 -15.70 11.34 5.32
C LYS A 40 -16.51 10.77 4.17
N GLU A 41 -16.20 11.14 2.93
CA GLU A 41 -16.87 10.58 1.75
C GLU A 41 -16.68 9.08 1.63
N CYS A 42 -15.49 8.56 1.95
CA CYS A 42 -15.24 7.11 2.01
C CYS A 42 -16.11 6.42 3.07
N ARG A 43 -16.25 7.00 4.28
CA ARG A 43 -17.13 6.47 5.33
C ARG A 43 -18.60 6.49 4.90
N ASP A 44 -19.05 7.58 4.31
CA ASP A 44 -20.43 7.72 3.83
C ASP A 44 -20.74 6.69 2.74
N PHE A 45 -19.79 6.46 1.84
CA PHE A 45 -19.88 5.42 0.81
C PHE A 45 -19.98 4.02 1.43
N ALA A 46 -19.11 3.69 2.38
CA ALA A 46 -19.13 2.40 3.08
C ALA A 46 -20.46 2.20 3.84
N SER A 47 -20.94 3.21 4.55
CA SER A 47 -22.22 3.18 5.27
C SER A 47 -23.41 2.91 4.35
N LYS A 48 -23.42 3.52 3.17
CA LYS A 48 -24.41 3.25 2.13
C LYS A 48 -24.42 1.78 1.72
N TRP A 49 -23.23 1.20 1.48
CA TRP A 49 -23.12 -0.18 1.06
C TRP A 49 -23.46 -1.18 2.15
N ILE A 50 -23.16 -0.90 3.42
CA ILE A 50 -23.62 -1.72 4.55
C ILE A 50 -25.14 -1.86 4.49
N ASN A 51 -25.89 -0.78 4.35
CA ASN A 51 -27.35 -0.83 4.30
C ASN A 51 -27.86 -1.63 3.09
N ILE A 52 -27.28 -1.41 1.92
CA ILE A 52 -27.64 -2.19 0.71
C ILE A 52 -27.39 -3.69 0.92
N HIS A 53 -26.23 -4.06 1.45
CA HIS A 53 -25.88 -5.45 1.72
C HIS A 53 -26.81 -6.06 2.78
N LYS A 54 -27.12 -5.35 3.87
CA LYS A 54 -28.10 -5.82 4.88
C LYS A 54 -29.42 -6.21 4.22
N ASP A 55 -29.97 -5.35 3.38
CA ASP A 55 -31.24 -5.60 2.71
C ASP A 55 -31.14 -6.79 1.74
N GLN A 56 -30.07 -6.89 0.99
CA GLN A 56 -29.84 -7.98 0.05
C GLN A 56 -29.70 -9.33 0.77
N PHE A 57 -28.91 -9.41 1.85
CA PHE A 57 -28.74 -10.64 2.63
C PHE A 57 -30.01 -11.05 3.35
N LYS A 58 -30.76 -10.09 3.93
CA LYS A 58 -32.09 -10.37 4.50
C LYS A 58 -33.05 -10.96 3.43
N ARG A 59 -33.02 -10.40 2.22
CA ARG A 59 -33.80 -10.92 1.08
C ARG A 59 -33.40 -12.35 0.70
N LEU A 60 -32.13 -12.70 0.81
CA LEU A 60 -31.62 -14.05 0.56
C LEU A 60 -31.93 -15.04 1.71
N GLY A 61 -32.57 -14.58 2.79
CA GLY A 61 -32.97 -15.43 3.90
C GLY A 61 -31.87 -15.63 4.96
N VAL A 62 -30.81 -14.85 4.95
CA VAL A 62 -29.76 -14.92 5.97
C VAL A 62 -30.30 -14.37 7.29
N ILE A 63 -30.34 -15.21 8.31
CA ILE A 63 -30.79 -14.87 9.66
C ILE A 63 -29.58 -14.48 10.51
N GLY A 64 -29.65 -13.35 11.20
CA GLY A 64 -28.58 -12.84 12.04
C GLY A 64 -28.96 -11.58 12.80
N ASP A 65 -28.07 -11.11 13.67
CA ASP A 65 -28.22 -9.83 14.37
C ASP A 65 -27.80 -8.67 13.50
N TRP A 66 -28.70 -8.23 12.66
CA TRP A 66 -28.46 -7.16 11.69
C TRP A 66 -28.41 -5.77 12.33
N GLU A 67 -28.88 -5.61 13.55
CA GLU A 67 -28.89 -4.32 14.23
C GLU A 67 -27.60 -4.06 15.01
N ASN A 68 -27.00 -5.13 15.60
CA ASN A 68 -25.75 -5.05 16.35
C ASN A 68 -24.57 -5.61 15.53
N TYR A 69 -24.49 -5.23 14.28
CA TYR A 69 -23.43 -5.67 13.38
C TYR A 69 -22.06 -5.09 13.75
N TYR A 70 -20.97 -5.80 13.38
CA TYR A 70 -19.61 -5.33 13.50
C TYR A 70 -19.21 -4.48 12.29
N SER A 71 -18.50 -3.38 12.51
CA SER A 71 -17.94 -2.56 11.45
C SER A 71 -16.53 -2.11 11.83
N THR A 72 -15.57 -2.35 10.93
CA THR A 72 -14.18 -1.94 11.14
C THR A 72 -13.99 -0.43 11.18
N MET A 73 -14.96 0.34 10.67
CA MET A 73 -14.94 1.82 10.72
C MET A 73 -15.67 2.41 11.94
N SER A 74 -16.23 1.57 12.84
CA SER A 74 -16.80 2.09 14.09
C SER A 74 -15.69 2.65 14.97
N PHE A 75 -15.97 3.74 15.68
CA PHE A 75 -14.95 4.37 16.53
C PHE A 75 -14.43 3.45 17.64
N ASP A 76 -15.29 2.58 18.18
CA ASP A 76 -14.88 1.60 19.18
C ASP A 76 -13.93 0.55 18.59
N ALA A 77 -14.20 0.06 17.38
CA ALA A 77 -13.31 -0.88 16.68
C ALA A 77 -11.96 -0.22 16.36
N GLU A 78 -11.97 0.99 15.80
CA GLU A 78 -10.74 1.74 15.52
C GLU A 78 -9.93 1.99 16.80
N ALA A 79 -10.59 2.40 17.89
CA ALA A 79 -9.95 2.61 19.18
C ALA A 79 -9.32 1.31 19.72
N GLN A 80 -9.99 0.17 19.56
CA GLN A 80 -9.47 -1.12 20.01
C GLN A 80 -8.25 -1.55 19.19
N ILE A 81 -8.27 -1.36 17.87
CA ILE A 81 -7.13 -1.63 17.00
C ILE A 81 -5.90 -0.82 17.46
N VAL A 82 -6.07 0.47 17.75
CA VAL A 82 -4.97 1.33 18.23
C VAL A 82 -4.47 0.88 19.60
N ARG A 83 -5.36 0.45 20.52
CA ARG A 83 -4.96 -0.06 21.83
C ARG A 83 -4.11 -1.35 21.69
N GLU A 84 -4.53 -2.26 20.82
CA GLU A 84 -3.77 -3.51 20.60
C GLU A 84 -2.40 -3.22 19.96
N LEU A 85 -2.34 -2.36 18.93
CA LEU A 85 -1.09 -1.93 18.34
C LEU A 85 -0.13 -1.30 19.38
N GLY A 86 -0.69 -0.52 20.31
CA GLY A 86 0.06 0.10 21.41
C GLY A 86 0.71 -0.92 22.36
N LYS A 87 0.15 -2.13 22.51
CA LYS A 87 0.77 -3.20 23.29
C LYS A 87 2.06 -3.69 22.64
N PHE A 88 2.06 -3.92 21.32
CA PHE A 88 3.25 -4.31 20.57
C PHE A 88 4.36 -3.24 20.66
N LEU A 89 3.97 -1.96 20.63
CA LEU A 89 4.94 -0.87 20.82
C LEU A 89 5.58 -0.90 22.21
N LYS A 90 4.79 -1.13 23.28
CA LYS A 90 5.30 -1.21 24.66
C LYS A 90 6.24 -2.37 24.87
N GLU A 91 6.01 -3.49 24.21
CA GLU A 91 6.86 -4.69 24.29
C GLU A 91 8.08 -4.63 23.37
N GLY A 92 8.25 -3.55 22.57
CA GLY A 92 9.35 -3.38 21.64
C GLY A 92 9.28 -4.19 20.36
N SER A 93 8.17 -4.92 20.12
CA SER A 93 7.97 -5.70 18.89
C SER A 93 7.64 -4.82 17.69
N LEU A 94 7.12 -3.60 17.92
CA LEU A 94 6.85 -2.60 16.90
C LEU A 94 7.89 -1.50 16.97
N TYR A 95 8.63 -1.29 15.89
CA TYR A 95 9.64 -0.26 15.77
C TYR A 95 9.62 0.38 14.38
N LYS A 96 10.14 1.60 14.28
CA LYS A 96 10.28 2.30 13.00
C LYS A 96 11.55 1.84 12.29
N GLY A 97 11.41 1.36 11.07
CA GLY A 97 12.52 0.90 10.24
C GLY A 97 12.32 1.27 8.77
N TYR A 98 13.31 0.92 7.95
CA TYR A 98 13.27 1.09 6.50
C TYR A 98 13.32 -0.29 5.84
N LYS A 99 12.37 -0.53 4.94
CA LYS A 99 12.30 -1.75 4.14
C LYS A 99 11.87 -1.39 2.72
N PRO A 100 12.52 -1.90 1.67
CA PRO A 100 12.02 -1.78 0.32
C PRO A 100 10.63 -2.43 0.22
N VAL A 101 9.69 -1.71 -0.36
CA VAL A 101 8.31 -2.19 -0.58
C VAL A 101 7.90 -1.91 -2.01
N LEU A 102 6.98 -2.72 -2.54
CA LEU A 102 6.34 -2.43 -3.81
C LEU A 102 5.44 -1.20 -3.65
N TRP A 103 5.48 -0.32 -4.64
CA TRP A 103 4.82 0.98 -4.59
C TRP A 103 4.02 1.23 -5.86
N SER A 104 2.73 1.55 -5.73
CA SER A 104 1.93 2.05 -6.84
C SER A 104 2.13 3.55 -7.01
N THR A 105 2.63 3.96 -8.17
CA THR A 105 2.80 5.37 -8.52
C THR A 105 1.47 6.05 -8.86
N VAL A 106 0.46 5.27 -9.20
CA VAL A 106 -0.90 5.74 -9.53
C VAL A 106 -1.69 6.03 -8.27
N GLU A 107 -1.81 5.04 -7.38
CA GLU A 107 -2.52 5.16 -6.10
C GLU A 107 -1.69 5.88 -5.03
N LYS A 108 -0.39 6.01 -5.24
CA LYS A 108 0.58 6.63 -4.31
C LYS A 108 0.57 5.96 -2.94
N THR A 109 0.67 4.64 -2.94
CA THR A 109 0.68 3.81 -1.74
C THR A 109 1.58 2.59 -1.91
N ALA A 110 2.01 2.02 -0.77
CA ALA A 110 2.63 0.70 -0.74
C ALA A 110 1.59 -0.38 -1.09
N LEU A 111 2.06 -1.46 -1.69
CA LEU A 111 1.25 -2.62 -2.07
C LEU A 111 1.61 -3.83 -1.22
N ALA A 112 0.61 -4.64 -0.85
CA ALA A 112 0.83 -5.98 -0.34
C ALA A 112 1.20 -6.92 -1.48
N ASP A 113 1.91 -8.01 -1.19
CA ASP A 113 2.33 -8.98 -2.21
C ASP A 113 1.14 -9.55 -3.00
N ALA A 114 -0.02 -9.72 -2.35
CA ALA A 114 -1.25 -10.21 -2.98
C ALA A 114 -1.91 -9.22 -3.95
N GLU A 115 -1.53 -7.95 -3.89
CA GLU A 115 -2.06 -6.89 -4.75
C GLU A 115 -1.22 -6.69 -6.01
N VAL A 116 -0.11 -7.42 -6.14
CA VAL A 116 0.85 -7.29 -7.24
C VAL A 116 0.56 -8.32 -8.32
N GLU A 117 0.32 -7.85 -9.53
CA GLU A 117 0.20 -8.67 -10.71
C GLU A 117 1.46 -8.54 -11.57
N TYR A 118 2.00 -9.68 -11.99
CA TYR A 118 3.17 -9.75 -12.87
C TYR A 118 2.71 -9.92 -14.30
N GLN A 119 3.29 -9.12 -15.19
CA GLN A 119 3.05 -9.22 -16.63
C GLN A 119 4.32 -8.90 -17.40
N ASP A 120 4.39 -9.39 -18.64
CA ASP A 120 5.52 -9.11 -19.52
C ASP A 120 5.63 -7.61 -19.78
N HIS A 121 6.83 -7.07 -19.63
CA HIS A 121 7.12 -5.67 -19.83
C HIS A 121 8.41 -5.49 -20.64
N VAL A 122 8.37 -4.62 -21.61
CA VAL A 122 9.54 -4.21 -22.39
C VAL A 122 10.05 -2.88 -21.85
N SER A 123 11.31 -2.86 -21.40
CA SER A 123 11.96 -1.64 -20.93
C SER A 123 13.37 -1.51 -21.48
N ASP A 124 13.85 -0.26 -21.53
CA ASP A 124 15.24 0.01 -21.89
C ASP A 124 16.16 -0.40 -20.76
N THR A 125 17.21 -1.13 -21.12
CA THR A 125 18.29 -1.53 -20.21
C THR A 125 19.60 -0.90 -20.65
N ILE A 126 20.45 -0.56 -19.70
CA ILE A 126 21.74 0.05 -20.01
C ILE A 126 22.89 -0.60 -19.24
N TYR A 127 24.08 -0.53 -19.84
CA TYR A 127 25.34 -0.67 -19.12
C TYR A 127 25.88 0.71 -18.76
N ALA A 128 26.31 0.90 -17.53
CA ALA A 128 26.92 2.14 -17.07
C ALA A 128 28.31 1.85 -16.46
N ALA A 129 29.29 2.64 -16.85
CA ALA A 129 30.68 2.50 -16.41
C ALA A 129 31.01 3.59 -15.38
N PHE A 130 31.47 3.19 -14.20
CA PHE A 130 31.92 4.09 -13.14
C PHE A 130 33.43 4.05 -13.03
N PRO A 131 34.15 5.15 -13.28
CA PRO A 131 35.61 5.18 -13.20
C PRO A 131 36.08 5.08 -11.76
N VAL A 132 37.04 4.20 -11.51
CA VAL A 132 37.71 4.02 -10.20
C VAL A 132 38.66 5.19 -9.98
N LYS A 133 38.35 6.10 -9.08
CA LYS A 133 39.15 7.28 -8.76
C LYS A 133 40.19 7.02 -7.67
N LYS A 134 39.88 6.14 -6.72
CA LYS A 134 40.75 5.74 -5.61
C LYS A 134 40.54 4.24 -5.31
N SER A 135 41.62 3.55 -5.00
CA SER A 135 41.62 2.15 -4.58
C SER A 135 42.84 1.84 -3.73
N ASN A 136 42.72 0.87 -2.83
CA ASN A 136 43.85 0.25 -2.15
C ASN A 136 44.63 -0.73 -3.04
N ILE A 137 44.06 -1.05 -4.20
CA ILE A 137 44.64 -1.90 -5.25
C ILE A 137 44.99 -0.99 -6.41
N ASN A 138 46.30 -0.74 -6.62
CA ASN A 138 46.76 0.25 -7.60
C ASN A 138 46.35 -0.08 -9.04
N GLU A 139 46.26 -1.34 -9.37
CA GLU A 139 45.88 -1.84 -10.70
C GLU A 139 44.44 -1.46 -11.09
N LEU A 140 43.59 -1.17 -10.11
CA LEU A 140 42.21 -0.76 -10.34
C LEU A 140 42.07 0.73 -10.65
N ILE A 141 43.05 1.54 -10.30
CA ILE A 141 42.97 2.99 -10.52
C ILE A 141 42.99 3.28 -12.02
N GLY A 142 41.99 4.01 -12.49
CA GLY A 142 41.80 4.28 -13.93
C GLY A 142 41.01 3.23 -14.70
N SER A 143 40.70 2.10 -14.09
CA SER A 143 39.74 1.14 -14.61
C SER A 143 38.29 1.59 -14.44
N ASN A 144 37.33 0.88 -15.00
CA ASN A 144 35.91 1.15 -14.82
C ASN A 144 35.22 -0.08 -14.19
N VAL A 145 34.33 0.19 -13.24
CA VAL A 145 33.35 -0.81 -12.78
C VAL A 145 32.11 -0.65 -13.64
N VAL A 146 31.72 -1.72 -14.32
CA VAL A 146 30.53 -1.72 -15.18
C VAL A 146 29.38 -2.39 -14.45
N ILE A 147 28.24 -1.72 -14.46
CA ILE A 147 26.97 -2.29 -14.00
C ILE A 147 26.01 -2.43 -15.16
N TRP A 148 25.05 -3.36 -15.02
CA TRP A 148 23.89 -3.45 -15.87
C TRP A 148 22.64 -3.14 -15.04
N THR A 149 21.72 -2.35 -15.58
CA THR A 149 20.48 -2.01 -14.89
C THR A 149 19.29 -1.94 -15.83
N THR A 150 18.13 -2.37 -15.32
CA THR A 150 16.81 -2.18 -15.95
C THR A 150 16.12 -0.88 -15.50
N THR A 151 16.74 -0.16 -14.55
CA THR A 151 16.16 1.03 -13.91
C THR A 151 17.16 2.20 -13.91
N PRO A 152 17.52 2.73 -15.10
CA PRO A 152 18.59 3.74 -15.23
C PRO A 152 18.33 5.04 -14.46
N TRP A 153 17.09 5.39 -14.20
CA TRP A 153 16.73 6.57 -13.41
C TRP A 153 17.14 6.51 -11.94
N THR A 154 17.57 5.35 -11.43
CA THR A 154 18.09 5.21 -10.07
C THR A 154 19.56 5.59 -9.94
N ILE A 155 20.32 5.64 -11.05
CA ILE A 155 21.77 5.92 -11.06
C ILE A 155 22.16 7.19 -10.29
N PRO A 156 21.45 8.34 -10.41
CA PRO A 156 21.82 9.55 -9.67
C PRO A 156 21.80 9.38 -8.14
N ALA A 157 21.08 8.40 -7.61
CA ALA A 157 20.98 8.11 -6.18
C ALA A 157 21.93 7.00 -5.72
N ASN A 158 22.70 6.39 -6.61
CA ASN A 158 23.62 5.31 -6.27
C ASN A 158 24.74 5.81 -5.35
N LYS A 159 25.02 5.04 -4.30
CA LYS A 159 26.08 5.33 -3.32
C LYS A 159 27.09 4.21 -3.18
N ALA A 160 26.73 2.99 -3.63
CA ALA A 160 27.60 1.81 -3.51
C ALA A 160 27.27 0.83 -4.63
N LEU A 161 28.21 -0.08 -4.88
CA LEU A 161 28.04 -1.24 -5.76
C LEU A 161 28.20 -2.50 -4.91
N ALA A 162 27.32 -3.46 -5.11
CA ALA A 162 27.42 -4.78 -4.51
C ALA A 162 27.92 -5.76 -5.56
N TYR A 163 28.75 -6.70 -5.16
CA TYR A 163 29.21 -7.78 -6.02
C TYR A 163 29.10 -9.12 -5.30
N ASN A 164 29.02 -10.19 -6.07
CA ASN A 164 29.04 -11.55 -5.56
C ASN A 164 30.40 -12.17 -5.88
N GLN A 165 31.13 -12.61 -4.86
CA GLN A 165 32.45 -13.26 -5.03
C GLN A 165 32.38 -14.65 -5.67
N SER A 166 31.20 -15.26 -5.72
CA SER A 166 30.99 -16.61 -6.23
C SER A 166 30.64 -16.66 -7.72
N LEU A 167 30.52 -15.50 -8.37
CA LEU A 167 30.17 -15.39 -9.80
C LEU A 167 31.39 -15.06 -10.64
#